data_cb6feb7931c144c44e55a080622db3b1
#
_entry.id   cb6feb7931c144c44e55a080622db3b1
#
_cell.length_a   1.000
_cell.length_b   1.000
_cell.length_c   1.000
_cell.angle_alpha   90.00
_cell.angle_beta   90.00
_cell.angle_gamma   90.00
#
_symmetry.space_group_name_H-M   'P 1'
#
loop_
_entity.id
_entity.type
_entity.pdbx_description
1 polymer ?
#
loop_
_entity_poly.entity_id
_entity_poly.type
_entity_poly.pdbx_seq_one_letter_code
_entity_poly.pdbx_strand_id
1 'polypeptide(L)'
;MASAHKFEEQKAQEDPISLEQACSALAEHWSPRVVGRVNNQYIKVAKVLGEFPWHSHEHEDEMFLVLRGSLRIGRAEADGGAVLVRPGEFFVVPRGVRHNTSATEETWIALVETVTTLHAGAEQTSMTRSIADQLGLSNSE
;
A
#
# COMPACT_ATOMS: atom_id res chain seq x y z
N MET A 1 24.25 0.74 10.76
CA MET A 1 23.05 1.50 10.54
C MET A 1 21.92 0.94 11.35
N ALA A 2 21.44 1.71 12.28
CA ALA A 2 20.42 1.25 13.22
C ALA A 2 19.15 0.81 12.52
N SER A 3 18.70 1.57 11.49
CA SER A 3 17.45 1.25 10.82
C SER A 3 17.54 -0.04 10.03
N ALA A 4 18.65 -0.28 9.33
CA ALA A 4 18.82 -1.52 8.59
C ALA A 4 18.87 -2.71 9.54
N HIS A 5 19.54 -2.52 10.69
CA HIS A 5 19.64 -3.57 11.67
C HIS A 5 18.27 -3.97 12.22
N LYS A 6 17.39 -2.97 12.44
CA LYS A 6 16.05 -3.25 12.96
C LYS A 6 15.24 -4.10 12.00
N PHE A 7 15.38 -3.87 10.71
CA PHE A 7 14.66 -4.69 9.73
C PHE A 7 15.18 -6.12 9.71
N GLU A 8 16.45 -6.31 9.97
CA GLU A 8 17.02 -7.65 9.99
C GLU A 8 16.61 -8.44 11.21
N GLU A 9 16.16 -7.74 12.25
CA GLU A 9 15.72 -8.40 13.47
C GLU A 9 14.25 -8.78 13.43
N GLN A 10 13.58 -8.59 12.30
CA GLN A 10 12.19 -8.95 12.14
C GLN A 10 12.02 -10.44 12.46
N LYS A 11 11.00 -10.73 13.27
CA LYS A 11 10.70 -12.11 13.64
C LYS A 11 10.42 -12.95 12.42
N ALA A 12 10.90 -14.19 12.44
CA ALA A 12 10.54 -15.15 11.41
C ALA A 12 9.04 -15.42 11.48
N GLN A 13 8.46 -15.61 10.33
CA GLN A 13 7.04 -15.92 10.20
C GLN A 13 6.87 -17.41 10.56
N GLU A 14 5.92 -17.73 11.42
CA GLU A 14 5.69 -19.10 11.84
C GLU A 14 4.62 -19.80 11.02
N ASP A 15 3.61 -19.07 10.59
CA ASP A 15 2.49 -19.62 9.83
C ASP A 15 2.27 -18.81 8.57
N PRO A 16 1.64 -19.41 7.55
CA PRO A 16 1.23 -18.64 6.39
C PRO A 16 0.30 -17.51 6.79
N ILE A 17 0.39 -16.40 6.06
CA ILE A 17 -0.44 -15.22 6.27
C ILE A 17 -1.55 -15.21 5.22
N SER A 18 -2.80 -15.12 5.69
CA SER A 18 -3.93 -14.90 4.80
C SER A 18 -4.06 -13.40 4.58
N LEU A 19 -3.89 -12.95 3.34
CA LEU A 19 -4.06 -11.54 3.03
C LEU A 19 -5.49 -11.09 3.33
N GLU A 20 -6.47 -11.94 3.03
CA GLU A 20 -7.86 -11.59 3.26
C GLU A 20 -8.17 -11.44 4.75
N GLN A 21 -7.68 -12.39 5.56
CA GLN A 21 -7.88 -12.30 7.01
C GLN A 21 -7.18 -11.08 7.59
N ALA A 22 -5.96 -10.82 7.16
CA ALA A 22 -5.21 -9.67 7.64
C ALA A 22 -5.94 -8.37 7.28
N CYS A 23 -6.47 -8.29 6.06
CA CYS A 23 -7.20 -7.11 5.63
C CYS A 23 -8.50 -6.96 6.41
N SER A 24 -9.22 -8.08 6.65
CA SER A 24 -10.50 -8.03 7.35
C SER A 24 -10.37 -7.45 8.76
N ALA A 25 -9.20 -7.60 9.37
CA ALA A 25 -8.97 -7.11 10.73
C ALA A 25 -8.75 -5.60 10.80
N LEU A 26 -8.58 -4.93 9.66
CA LEU A 26 -8.36 -3.48 9.64
C LEU A 26 -9.65 -2.75 9.96
N ALA A 27 -9.55 -1.72 10.80
CA ALA A 27 -10.71 -0.94 11.23
C ALA A 27 -10.88 0.35 10.42
N GLU A 28 -9.81 0.84 9.79
CA GLU A 28 -9.83 2.15 9.14
C GLU A 28 -9.53 2.04 7.66
N HIS A 29 -10.14 2.92 6.88
CA HIS A 29 -9.80 3.06 5.47
C HIS A 29 -8.51 3.85 5.30
N TRP A 30 -7.80 3.57 4.22
CA TRP A 30 -6.58 4.29 3.85
C TRP A 30 -5.51 4.24 4.95
N SER A 31 -5.45 3.11 5.66
CA SER A 31 -4.49 2.91 6.73
C SER A 31 -3.75 1.59 6.50
N PRO A 32 -2.78 1.58 5.58
CA PRO A 32 -2.07 0.35 5.25
C PRO A 32 -1.35 -0.24 6.45
N ARG A 33 -1.28 -1.57 6.47
CA ARG A 33 -0.57 -2.28 7.52
C ARG A 33 0.41 -3.25 6.86
N VAL A 34 1.65 -3.23 7.31
CA VAL A 34 2.66 -4.19 6.85
C VAL A 34 2.36 -5.54 7.47
N VAL A 35 2.26 -6.55 6.63
CA VAL A 35 1.99 -7.93 7.08
C VAL A 35 3.13 -8.88 6.76
N GLY A 36 4.09 -8.46 5.94
CA GLY A 36 5.24 -9.29 5.63
C GLY A 36 6.32 -8.50 4.91
N ARG A 37 7.44 -9.17 4.70
CA ARG A 37 8.57 -8.54 4.02
C ARG A 37 9.33 -9.60 3.23
N VAL A 38 9.71 -9.26 2.01
CA VAL A 38 10.56 -10.08 1.16
C VAL A 38 11.71 -9.19 0.72
N ASN A 39 12.96 -9.51 1.15
CA ASN A 39 14.13 -8.67 0.86
C ASN A 39 13.84 -7.23 1.28
N ASN A 40 13.90 -6.28 0.34
CA ASN A 40 13.63 -4.88 0.63
C ASN A 40 12.21 -4.47 0.22
N GLN A 41 11.29 -5.44 0.14
CA GLN A 41 9.90 -5.17 -0.22
C GLN A 41 8.99 -5.48 0.95
N TYR A 42 8.09 -4.54 1.28
CA TYR A 42 7.00 -4.79 2.21
C TYR A 42 5.80 -5.36 1.47
N ILE A 43 5.10 -6.27 2.12
CA ILE A 43 3.76 -6.70 1.71
C ILE A 43 2.80 -6.04 2.69
N LYS A 44 1.84 -5.28 2.15
CA LYS A 44 0.88 -4.52 2.96
C LYS A 44 -0.53 -4.89 2.57
N VAL A 45 -1.47 -4.65 3.46
CA VAL A 45 -2.90 -4.71 3.16
C VAL A 45 -3.56 -3.42 3.57
N ALA A 46 -4.66 -3.07 2.89
CA ALA A 46 -5.42 -1.86 3.19
C ALA A 46 -6.86 -2.03 2.76
N LYS A 47 -7.77 -1.41 3.50
CA LYS A 47 -9.15 -1.19 3.06
C LYS A 47 -9.24 0.21 2.51
N VAL A 48 -9.90 0.37 1.38
CA VAL A 48 -10.00 1.67 0.73
C VAL A 48 -11.44 1.94 0.33
N LEU A 49 -11.82 3.22 0.39
CA LEU A 49 -13.14 3.70 -0.02
C LEU A 49 -13.01 5.19 -0.29
N GLY A 50 -13.56 5.64 -1.43
CA GLY A 50 -13.40 7.02 -1.84
C GLY A 50 -12.08 7.22 -2.56
N GLU A 51 -11.52 8.42 -2.49
CA GLU A 51 -10.32 8.78 -3.26
C GLU A 51 -9.13 9.04 -2.36
N PHE A 52 -7.97 8.60 -2.83
CA PHE A 52 -6.69 8.98 -2.25
C PHE A 52 -6.06 10.04 -3.16
N PRO A 53 -5.33 11.02 -2.59
CA PRO A 53 -4.79 12.13 -3.38
C PRO A 53 -3.81 11.71 -4.47
N TRP A 54 -3.73 12.52 -5.52
CA TRP A 54 -2.74 12.34 -6.58
C TRP A 54 -1.33 12.50 -6.01
N HIS A 55 -0.45 11.58 -6.38
CA HIS A 55 0.94 11.59 -5.92
C HIS A 55 1.79 10.71 -6.83
N SER A 56 3.09 10.71 -6.60
CA SER A 56 4.01 9.84 -7.30
C SER A 56 5.13 9.42 -6.35
N HIS A 57 5.81 8.34 -6.72
CA HIS A 57 6.98 7.87 -5.99
C HIS A 57 8.15 7.97 -6.96
N GLU A 58 9.10 8.84 -6.64
CA GLU A 58 10.16 9.17 -7.60
C GLU A 58 11.07 8.00 -7.92
N HIS A 59 11.31 7.14 -6.93
CA HIS A 59 12.32 6.11 -7.04
C HIS A 59 11.78 4.69 -6.90
N GLU A 60 10.48 4.52 -6.66
CA GLU A 60 9.94 3.19 -6.37
C GLU A 60 8.74 2.89 -7.26
N ASP A 61 8.68 1.63 -7.72
CA ASP A 61 7.47 1.09 -8.32
C ASP A 61 6.53 0.68 -7.19
N GLU A 62 5.22 0.63 -7.48
CA GLU A 62 4.24 0.22 -6.48
C GLU A 62 3.25 -0.74 -7.13
N MET A 63 3.07 -1.93 -6.52
CA MET A 63 2.12 -2.91 -7.02
C MET A 63 0.86 -2.90 -6.18
N PHE A 64 -0.30 -2.88 -6.84
CA PHE A 64 -1.62 -2.99 -6.24
C PHE A 64 -2.25 -4.29 -6.67
N LEU A 65 -2.69 -5.10 -5.71
CA LEU A 65 -3.42 -6.35 -5.96
C LEU A 65 -4.78 -6.23 -5.28
N VAL A 66 -5.86 -6.52 -6.00
CA VAL A 66 -7.20 -6.42 -5.41
C VAL A 66 -7.62 -7.79 -4.87
N LEU A 67 -8.10 -7.80 -3.62
CA LEU A 67 -8.61 -8.98 -2.95
C LEU A 67 -10.14 -9.04 -3.04
N ARG A 68 -10.80 -7.90 -2.84
CA ARG A 68 -12.26 -7.74 -2.91
C ARG A 68 -12.58 -6.36 -3.43
N GLY A 69 -13.68 -6.25 -4.16
CA GLY A 69 -14.12 -4.98 -4.71
C GLY A 69 -13.41 -4.67 -6.01
N SER A 70 -13.17 -3.41 -6.29
CA SER A 70 -12.41 -3.00 -7.46
C SER A 70 -11.73 -1.67 -7.19
N LEU A 71 -10.54 -1.51 -7.76
CA LEU A 71 -9.72 -0.32 -7.53
C LEU A 71 -9.51 0.39 -8.86
N ARG A 72 -9.83 1.69 -8.90
CA ARG A 72 -9.50 2.51 -10.05
C ARG A 72 -8.19 3.22 -9.77
N ILE A 73 -7.23 3.06 -10.68
CA ILE A 73 -5.97 3.77 -10.60
C ILE A 73 -5.98 4.80 -11.71
N GLY A 74 -6.04 6.09 -11.31
CA GLY A 74 -6.04 7.20 -12.25
C GLY A 74 -4.62 7.57 -12.64
N ARG A 75 -4.43 7.83 -13.92
CA ARG A 75 -3.16 8.30 -14.50
C ARG A 75 -3.49 9.27 -15.61
N ALA A 76 -2.53 10.11 -15.97
CA ALA A 76 -2.71 11.00 -17.13
C ALA A 76 -2.85 10.17 -18.40
N GLU A 77 -3.52 10.73 -19.40
CA GLU A 77 -3.67 10.05 -20.69
C GLU A 77 -2.32 9.70 -21.30
N ALA A 78 -1.34 10.57 -21.16
CA ALA A 78 -0.01 10.31 -21.69
C ALA A 78 0.65 9.11 -21.04
N ASP A 79 0.23 8.74 -19.82
CA ASP A 79 0.76 7.59 -19.10
C ASP A 79 -0.13 6.36 -19.27
N GLY A 80 -1.15 6.44 -20.10
CA GLY A 80 -2.03 5.32 -20.39
C GLY A 80 -3.44 5.45 -19.83
N GLY A 81 -3.72 6.53 -19.10
CA GLY A 81 -5.06 6.76 -18.55
C GLY A 81 -5.37 5.87 -17.36
N ALA A 82 -6.64 5.89 -16.94
CA ALA A 82 -7.09 5.12 -15.79
C ALA A 82 -7.23 3.64 -16.13
N VAL A 83 -6.97 2.81 -15.12
CA VAL A 83 -7.23 1.37 -15.20
C VAL A 83 -8.12 0.96 -14.04
N LEU A 84 -8.87 -0.13 -14.24
CA LEU A 84 -9.66 -0.73 -13.18
C LEU A 84 -9.07 -2.11 -12.87
N VAL A 85 -8.75 -2.32 -11.60
CA VAL A 85 -8.16 -3.58 -11.13
C VAL A 85 -9.24 -4.35 -10.37
N ARG A 86 -9.45 -5.60 -10.75
CA ARG A 86 -10.52 -6.45 -10.20
C ARG A 86 -9.92 -7.52 -9.29
N PRO A 87 -10.76 -8.23 -8.51
CA PRO A 87 -10.24 -9.26 -7.60
C PRO A 87 -9.35 -10.26 -8.30
N GLY A 88 -8.19 -10.52 -7.70
CA GLY A 88 -7.20 -11.44 -8.27
C GLY A 88 -6.29 -10.83 -9.30
N GLU A 89 -6.51 -9.57 -9.66
CA GLU A 89 -5.67 -8.85 -10.62
C GLU A 89 -4.73 -7.92 -9.88
N PHE A 90 -3.60 -7.62 -10.50
CA PHE A 90 -2.69 -6.61 -9.96
C PHE A 90 -2.26 -5.65 -11.07
N PHE A 91 -1.81 -4.47 -10.64
CA PHE A 91 -1.26 -3.49 -11.55
C PHE A 91 -0.05 -2.85 -10.89
N VAL A 92 1.02 -2.66 -11.65
CA VAL A 92 2.22 -2.00 -11.15
C VAL A 92 2.26 -0.58 -11.69
N VAL A 93 2.29 0.40 -10.78
CA VAL A 93 2.51 1.79 -11.17
C VAL A 93 4.02 2.02 -11.13
N PRO A 94 4.62 2.34 -12.30
CA PRO A 94 6.06 2.55 -12.34
C PRO A 94 6.47 3.81 -11.58
N ARG A 95 7.72 3.82 -11.14
CA ARG A 95 8.28 5.02 -10.50
C ARG A 95 8.08 6.24 -11.37
N GLY A 96 7.84 7.37 -10.76
CA GLY A 96 7.68 8.64 -11.44
C GLY A 96 6.31 8.89 -12.05
N VAL A 97 5.46 7.88 -12.13
CA VAL A 97 4.12 8.06 -12.72
C VAL A 97 3.17 8.60 -11.67
N ARG A 98 2.61 9.78 -11.96
CA ARG A 98 1.65 10.42 -11.06
C ARG A 98 0.32 9.68 -11.17
N HIS A 99 -0.26 9.36 -10.04
CA HIS A 99 -1.47 8.54 -10.00
C HIS A 99 -2.31 8.84 -8.77
N ASN A 100 -3.58 8.43 -8.82
CA ASN A 100 -4.42 8.39 -7.62
C ASN A 100 -5.18 7.07 -7.63
N THR A 101 -5.67 6.68 -6.48
CA THR A 101 -6.48 5.47 -6.35
C THR A 101 -7.84 5.85 -5.82
N SER A 102 -8.87 5.13 -6.25
CA SER A 102 -10.23 5.37 -5.78
C SER A 102 -11.05 4.11 -5.85
N ALA A 103 -12.08 4.04 -4.99
CA ALA A 103 -12.99 2.92 -4.95
C ALA A 103 -14.37 3.45 -4.61
N THR A 104 -15.39 3.01 -5.36
CA THR A 104 -16.76 3.43 -5.12
C THR A 104 -17.44 2.61 -4.04
N GLU A 105 -16.87 1.45 -3.70
CA GLU A 105 -17.33 0.63 -2.58
C GLU A 105 -16.10 0.16 -1.82
N GLU A 106 -16.29 -0.29 -0.58
CA GLU A 106 -15.16 -0.76 0.20
C GLU A 106 -14.40 -1.83 -0.57
N THR A 107 -13.11 -1.59 -0.77
CA THR A 107 -12.25 -2.46 -1.55
C THR A 107 -11.05 -2.86 -0.70
N TRP A 108 -10.70 -4.12 -0.78
CA TRP A 108 -9.59 -4.69 -0.03
C TRP A 108 -8.43 -4.93 -0.97
N ILE A 109 -7.27 -4.40 -0.63
CA ILE A 109 -6.10 -4.48 -1.50
C ILE A 109 -4.88 -4.96 -0.73
N ALA A 110 -3.95 -5.54 -1.48
CA ALA A 110 -2.59 -5.78 -1.02
C ALA A 110 -1.66 -4.92 -1.87
N LEU A 111 -0.57 -4.48 -1.25
CA LEU A 111 0.45 -3.69 -1.94
C LEU A 111 1.79 -4.35 -1.72
N VAL A 112 2.65 -4.26 -2.74
CA VAL A 112 4.06 -4.64 -2.62
C VAL A 112 4.87 -3.42 -3.03
N GLU A 113 5.73 -2.95 -2.13
CA GLU A 113 6.52 -1.75 -2.38
C GLU A 113 7.78 -1.77 -1.54
N THR A 114 8.81 -1.05 -1.98
CA THR A 114 10.07 -1.05 -1.26
C THR A 114 9.91 -0.41 0.11
N VAL A 115 10.78 -0.81 1.03
CA VAL A 115 10.75 -0.31 2.42
C VAL A 115 10.94 1.20 2.49
N THR A 116 11.44 1.83 1.43
CA THR A 116 11.64 3.28 1.36
C THR A 116 10.43 4.05 0.84
N THR A 117 9.36 3.35 0.41
CA THR A 117 8.21 4.02 -0.19
C THR A 117 7.42 4.79 0.86
N LEU A 118 7.14 6.07 0.58
CA LEU A 118 6.30 6.90 1.44
C LEU A 118 4.85 6.76 0.99
N HIS A 119 3.91 6.77 1.96
CA HIS A 119 2.49 6.49 1.72
C HIS A 119 1.89 7.34 0.59
N ALA A 120 2.18 8.61 0.57
CA ALA A 120 1.67 9.54 -0.45
C ALA A 120 2.83 10.20 -1.21
N GLY A 121 3.93 9.48 -1.41
CA GLY A 121 5.10 10.04 -2.05
C GLY A 121 5.65 11.21 -1.24
N ALA A 122 5.96 12.31 -1.93
CA ALA A 122 6.46 13.52 -1.27
C ALA A 122 5.35 14.37 -0.69
N GLU A 123 4.08 14.06 -0.97
CA GLU A 123 2.95 14.88 -0.53
C GLU A 123 2.46 14.41 0.84
N GLN A 124 2.22 15.37 1.72
CA GLN A 124 1.70 15.09 3.07
C GLN A 124 0.25 15.56 3.13
N THR A 125 -0.65 14.68 3.51
CA THR A 125 -2.07 14.99 3.65
C THR A 125 -2.57 14.40 4.96
N SER A 126 -3.82 14.71 5.31
CA SER A 126 -4.45 14.13 6.48
C SER A 126 -4.59 12.61 6.38
N MET A 127 -4.50 12.07 5.16
CA MET A 127 -4.62 10.63 4.92
C MET A 127 -3.27 9.91 4.95
N THR A 128 -2.16 10.64 5.02
CA THR A 128 -0.83 10.04 5.01
C THR A 128 -0.56 9.28 6.32
N ARG A 129 -0.01 8.07 6.19
CA ARG A 129 0.40 7.27 7.35
C ARG A 129 1.90 7.06 7.32
N SER A 130 2.55 7.20 8.47
CA SER A 130 3.98 6.96 8.60
C SER A 130 4.27 5.47 8.48
N ILE A 131 5.54 5.14 8.22
CA ILE A 131 5.92 3.72 8.20
C ILE A 131 5.77 3.09 9.58
N ALA A 132 5.97 3.86 10.65
CA ALA A 132 5.75 3.34 12.00
C ALA A 132 4.28 2.97 12.22
N ASP A 133 3.34 3.80 11.73
CA ASP A 133 1.92 3.48 11.78
C ASP A 133 1.63 2.20 11.03
N GLN A 134 2.21 2.05 9.83
CA GLN A 134 1.95 0.90 8.98
C GLN A 134 2.53 -0.38 9.55
N LEU A 135 3.59 -0.27 10.33
CA LEU A 135 4.18 -1.41 11.02
C LEU A 135 3.47 -1.73 12.33
N GLY A 136 2.52 -0.88 12.73
CA GLY A 136 1.83 -1.06 13.99
C GLY A 136 2.66 -0.67 15.20
N LEU A 137 3.68 0.16 15.00
CA LEU A 137 4.59 0.57 16.06
C LEU A 137 4.24 1.92 16.67
N SER A 138 3.35 2.67 16.03
CA SER A 138 2.98 3.98 16.54
C SER A 138 2.17 3.85 17.81
N ASN A 139 2.42 4.79 18.70
CA ASN A 139 1.66 4.91 19.91
C ASN A 139 0.50 5.85 19.63
N SER A 140 -0.70 5.34 19.71
CA SER A 140 -1.87 6.10 19.25
C SER A 140 -2.56 6.86 20.37
N GLU A 141 -1.98 6.96 21.54
CA GLU A 141 -2.63 7.70 22.61
C GLU A 141 -2.68 9.16 22.43
#